data_9dbed50740c5d1fb655daa5da6999aaa
#
_entry.id   9dbed50740c5d1fb655daa5da6999aaa
#
_cell.length_a   1.000
_cell.length_b   1.000
_cell.length_c   1.000
_cell.angle_alpha   90.00
_cell.angle_beta   90.00
_cell.angle_gamma   90.00
#
_symmetry.space_group_name_H-M   'P 1'
#
loop_
_entity.id
_entity.type
_entity.pdbx_description
1 polymer ?
#
loop_
_entity_poly.entity_id
_entity_poly.type
_entity_poly.pdbx_seq_one_letter_code
_entity_poly.pdbx_strand_id
1 'polypeptide(L)'
;MKIINISKTTIKEAVKVILKGGLVVFPSDTVYILAVDPTNEKGVKKLLEFKNRWTGKAISVAVLDKNMALDYVELSENAENIYANLFPGPFTIVSKGKHKVFKGIEAENGTLGIRIPDNKYIIDLVKKLGRPITATSANLSGRTPNYSIVSFLRPLSEKKKKMIDLIVDAGKLPRNKPSTVIDATESEIKVLRRGDLITGSTTQTFISKSEKETGKIAEFILKKSLSVTKPTLPSLEKGGFKPIIFALTGDLGCGKTVFSRNIGYLLGVKEKITSPTFVIYNEYKIPLSFGHPPLTKGGENVKNFYILIYID
;
A
#
# COMPACT_ATOMS: atom_id res chain seq x y z
N MET A 1 5.81 -19.23 23.24
CA MET A 1 6.24 -18.47 22.05
C MET A 1 7.18 -19.34 21.22
N LYS A 2 6.86 -19.59 19.94
CA LYS A 2 7.71 -20.31 18.97
C LYS A 2 8.24 -19.30 17.96
N ILE A 3 9.52 -19.36 17.61
CA ILE A 3 10.12 -18.50 16.55
C ILE A 3 10.56 -19.43 15.43
N ILE A 4 10.16 -19.13 14.20
CA ILE A 4 10.50 -19.89 13.00
C ILE A 4 10.85 -18.95 11.85
N ASN A 5 11.81 -19.35 11.03
CA ASN A 5 12.17 -18.57 9.84
C ASN A 5 11.09 -18.66 8.76
N ILE A 6 10.94 -17.59 8.00
CA ILE A 6 9.94 -17.52 6.93
C ILE A 6 10.22 -18.56 5.84
N SER A 7 9.19 -19.32 5.49
CA SER A 7 9.21 -20.35 4.42
C SER A 7 7.80 -20.70 3.99
N LYS A 8 7.63 -21.51 2.94
CA LYS A 8 6.31 -22.01 2.54
C LYS A 8 5.63 -22.88 3.62
N THR A 9 6.41 -23.61 4.41
CA THR A 9 5.87 -24.44 5.51
C THR A 9 5.42 -23.61 6.69
N THR A 10 6.04 -22.47 6.92
CA THR A 10 5.72 -21.51 7.98
C THR A 10 4.30 -20.96 7.87
N ILE A 11 3.81 -20.76 6.62
CA ILE A 11 2.44 -20.31 6.37
C ILE A 11 1.42 -21.31 6.94
N LYS A 12 1.66 -22.62 6.78
CA LYS A 12 0.79 -23.66 7.35
C LYS A 12 0.71 -23.58 8.87
N GLU A 13 1.84 -23.32 9.52
CA GLU A 13 1.92 -23.16 10.98
C GLU A 13 1.18 -21.88 11.41
N ALA A 14 1.41 -20.75 10.74
CA ALA A 14 0.73 -19.50 11.05
C ALA A 14 -0.80 -19.63 10.93
N VAL A 15 -1.30 -20.27 9.87
CA VAL A 15 -2.73 -20.57 9.70
C VAL A 15 -3.28 -21.38 10.87
N LYS A 16 -2.60 -22.46 11.28
CA LYS A 16 -3.04 -23.29 12.42
C LYS A 16 -3.15 -22.48 13.71
N VAL A 17 -2.17 -21.59 13.96
CA VAL A 17 -2.15 -20.74 15.15
C VAL A 17 -3.30 -19.72 15.10
N ILE A 18 -3.48 -19.04 13.98
CA ILE A 18 -4.52 -18.01 13.80
C ILE A 18 -5.93 -18.62 13.94
N LEU A 19 -6.19 -19.78 13.33
CA LEU A 19 -7.48 -20.48 13.45
C LEU A 19 -7.84 -20.84 14.89
N LYS A 20 -6.85 -21.08 15.75
CA LYS A 20 -7.05 -21.35 17.19
C LYS A 20 -7.18 -20.06 18.04
N GLY A 21 -7.24 -18.89 17.39
CA GLY A 21 -7.25 -17.58 18.07
C GLY A 21 -5.91 -17.17 18.64
N GLY A 22 -4.81 -17.67 18.08
CA GLY A 22 -3.45 -17.31 18.48
C GLY A 22 -3.00 -16.00 17.85
N LEU A 23 -2.05 -15.31 18.52
CA LEU A 23 -1.42 -14.09 18.09
C LEU A 23 -0.09 -14.41 17.38
N VAL A 24 0.01 -14.02 16.13
CA VAL A 24 1.20 -14.25 15.29
C VAL A 24 1.88 -12.92 14.97
N VAL A 25 3.21 -12.87 15.10
CA VAL A 25 4.04 -11.81 14.54
C VAL A 25 4.49 -12.24 13.17
N PHE A 26 4.21 -11.42 12.15
CA PHE A 26 4.44 -11.77 10.75
C PHE A 26 5.09 -10.62 9.98
N PRO A 27 6.04 -10.87 9.06
CA PRO A 27 6.65 -9.83 8.24
C PRO A 27 5.69 -9.32 7.17
N SER A 28 5.73 -8.01 6.90
CA SER A 28 4.95 -7.40 5.81
C SER A 28 5.83 -6.62 4.84
N ASP A 29 5.19 -6.02 3.85
CA ASP A 29 5.78 -5.09 2.88
C ASP A 29 6.32 -3.79 3.52
N THR A 30 5.87 -3.49 4.74
CA THR A 30 6.24 -2.27 5.46
C THR A 30 7.03 -2.54 6.73
N VAL A 31 6.42 -3.22 7.70
CA VAL A 31 6.98 -3.51 9.02
C VAL A 31 6.50 -4.87 9.51
N TYR A 32 7.06 -5.41 10.59
CA TYR A 32 6.44 -6.55 11.25
C TYR A 32 5.06 -6.19 11.77
N ILE A 33 4.08 -7.09 11.59
CA ILE A 33 2.69 -6.91 12.00
C ILE A 33 2.28 -7.93 13.06
N LEU A 34 1.22 -7.60 13.81
CA LEU A 34 0.49 -8.51 14.67
C LEU A 34 -0.72 -9.01 13.90
N ALA A 35 -0.77 -10.30 13.64
CA ALA A 35 -1.78 -10.97 12.85
C ALA A 35 -2.65 -11.89 13.72
N VAL A 36 -3.95 -11.68 13.68
CA VAL A 36 -5.01 -12.56 14.16
C VAL A 36 -6.14 -12.59 13.13
N ASP A 37 -7.01 -13.57 13.20
CA ASP A 37 -8.28 -13.54 12.46
C ASP A 37 -9.18 -12.45 13.07
N PRO A 38 -9.56 -11.38 12.34
CA PRO A 38 -10.38 -10.29 12.87
C PRO A 38 -11.82 -10.71 13.20
N THR A 39 -12.25 -11.88 12.76
CA THR A 39 -13.57 -12.46 13.08
C THR A 39 -13.54 -13.36 14.30
N ASN A 40 -12.34 -13.71 14.80
CA ASN A 40 -12.17 -14.60 15.94
C ASN A 40 -12.05 -13.79 17.24
N GLU A 41 -13.08 -13.90 18.09
CA GLU A 41 -13.15 -13.18 19.37
C GLU A 41 -11.91 -13.37 20.24
N LYS A 42 -11.44 -14.63 20.41
CA LYS A 42 -10.28 -14.96 21.23
C LYS A 42 -9.01 -14.28 20.71
N GLY A 43 -8.80 -14.32 19.39
CA GLY A 43 -7.65 -13.69 18.76
C GLY A 43 -7.67 -12.16 18.90
N VAL A 44 -8.84 -11.55 18.66
CA VAL A 44 -9.01 -10.10 18.76
C VAL A 44 -8.82 -9.62 20.20
N LYS A 45 -9.45 -10.26 21.20
CA LYS A 45 -9.25 -9.93 22.63
C LYS A 45 -7.77 -10.00 23.01
N LYS A 46 -7.07 -11.06 22.59
CA LYS A 46 -5.63 -11.23 22.82
C LYS A 46 -4.80 -10.11 22.19
N LEU A 47 -5.11 -9.72 20.94
CA LEU A 47 -4.44 -8.62 20.25
C LEU A 47 -4.66 -7.28 20.97
N LEU A 48 -5.89 -6.96 21.35
CA LEU A 48 -6.23 -5.71 22.05
C LEU A 48 -5.54 -5.64 23.41
N GLU A 49 -5.55 -6.73 24.18
CA GLU A 49 -4.82 -6.82 25.44
C GLU A 49 -3.31 -6.68 25.23
N PHE A 50 -2.73 -7.34 24.22
CA PHE A 50 -1.32 -7.19 23.89
C PHE A 50 -0.93 -5.75 23.63
N LYS A 51 -1.73 -5.02 22.83
CA LYS A 51 -1.46 -3.63 22.47
C LYS A 51 -1.79 -2.64 23.59
N ASN A 52 -2.41 -3.03 24.68
CA ASN A 52 -3.02 -2.12 25.66
C ASN A 52 -3.88 -1.06 24.96
N ARG A 53 -4.68 -1.49 23.97
CA ARG A 53 -5.39 -0.58 23.11
C ARG A 53 -6.82 -0.39 23.59
N TRP A 54 -7.22 0.87 23.74
CA TRP A 54 -8.62 1.21 23.97
C TRP A 54 -9.45 0.85 22.76
N THR A 55 -10.66 0.37 22.97
CA THR A 55 -11.68 0.27 21.93
C THR A 55 -11.87 1.65 21.30
N GLY A 56 -12.03 1.72 19.97
CA GLY A 56 -12.26 2.99 19.26
C GLY A 56 -11.19 3.40 18.26
N LYS A 57 -9.93 2.93 18.43
CA LYS A 57 -8.93 3.08 17.37
C LYS A 57 -8.99 1.90 16.42
N ALA A 58 -9.40 2.11 15.17
CA ALA A 58 -9.47 1.07 14.15
C ALA A 58 -8.17 0.28 14.01
N ILE A 59 -8.30 -1.00 13.71
CA ILE A 59 -7.20 -1.89 13.32
C ILE A 59 -7.45 -2.29 11.88
N SER A 60 -6.52 -1.94 10.98
CA SER A 60 -6.62 -2.34 9.59
C SER A 60 -6.48 -3.84 9.41
N VAL A 61 -7.13 -4.37 8.37
CA VAL A 61 -7.06 -5.77 8.00
C VAL A 61 -6.42 -5.94 6.62
N ALA A 62 -5.66 -7.00 6.45
CA ALA A 62 -5.11 -7.41 5.17
C ALA A 62 -6.04 -8.46 4.55
N VAL A 63 -6.40 -8.24 3.29
CA VAL A 63 -7.25 -9.09 2.47
C VAL A 63 -6.48 -9.59 1.25
N LEU A 64 -7.00 -10.60 0.59
CA LEU A 64 -6.41 -11.18 -0.62
C LEU A 64 -6.51 -10.23 -1.82
N ASP A 65 -7.71 -9.70 -2.03
CA ASP A 65 -8.09 -8.91 -3.20
C ASP A 65 -9.32 -8.02 -2.91
N LYS A 66 -9.78 -7.30 -3.93
CA LYS A 66 -10.98 -6.45 -3.85
C LYS A 66 -12.23 -7.27 -3.50
N ASN A 67 -12.37 -8.48 -4.02
CA ASN A 67 -13.57 -9.29 -3.77
C ASN A 67 -13.66 -9.65 -2.28
N MET A 68 -12.55 -10.09 -1.67
CA MET A 68 -12.52 -10.32 -0.22
C MET A 68 -12.76 -9.02 0.56
N ALA A 69 -12.27 -7.87 0.10
CA ALA A 69 -12.54 -6.58 0.76
C ALA A 69 -14.04 -6.26 0.79
N LEU A 70 -14.74 -6.49 -0.32
CA LEU A 70 -16.18 -6.25 -0.46
C LEU A 70 -17.03 -7.09 0.51
N ASP A 71 -16.51 -8.18 1.05
CA ASP A 71 -17.20 -8.93 2.11
C ASP A 71 -17.27 -8.14 3.43
N TYR A 72 -16.31 -7.22 3.67
CA TYR A 72 -16.11 -6.53 4.95
C TYR A 72 -16.39 -5.04 4.92
N VAL A 73 -16.34 -4.40 3.73
CA VAL A 73 -16.58 -2.96 3.57
C VAL A 73 -17.51 -2.65 2.40
N GLU A 74 -18.14 -1.48 2.48
CA GLU A 74 -18.79 -0.83 1.35
C GLU A 74 -17.78 0.09 0.68
N LEU A 75 -17.67 0.02 -0.65
CA LEU A 75 -16.82 0.92 -1.42
C LEU A 75 -17.67 2.01 -2.05
N SER A 76 -17.30 3.27 -1.81
CA SER A 76 -17.78 4.40 -2.62
C SER A 76 -17.14 4.34 -4.01
N GLU A 77 -17.67 5.07 -5.00
CA GLU A 77 -17.09 5.18 -6.34
C GLU A 77 -15.62 5.64 -6.28
N ASN A 78 -15.32 6.61 -5.43
CA ASN A 78 -13.94 7.07 -5.19
C ASN A 78 -13.07 5.98 -4.61
N ALA A 79 -13.57 5.22 -3.64
CA ALA A 79 -12.82 4.09 -3.06
C ALA A 79 -12.53 3.02 -4.12
N GLU A 80 -13.46 2.72 -5.02
CA GLU A 80 -13.24 1.77 -6.12
C GLU A 80 -12.09 2.18 -7.03
N ASN A 81 -12.05 3.46 -7.42
CA ASN A 81 -10.96 4.01 -8.23
C ASN A 81 -9.61 3.94 -7.50
N ILE A 82 -9.59 4.25 -6.19
CA ILE A 82 -8.39 4.16 -5.36
C ILE A 82 -7.91 2.71 -5.26
N TYR A 83 -8.82 1.74 -5.05
CA TYR A 83 -8.48 0.32 -4.99
C TYR A 83 -7.84 -0.16 -6.29
N ALA A 84 -8.41 0.22 -7.43
CA ALA A 84 -7.88 -0.16 -8.75
C ALA A 84 -6.46 0.37 -9.01
N ASN A 85 -6.16 1.57 -8.50
CA ASN A 85 -4.91 2.27 -8.80
C ASN A 85 -3.80 2.05 -7.76
N LEU A 86 -4.13 1.82 -6.48
CA LEU A 86 -3.16 1.78 -5.39
C LEU A 86 -2.91 0.37 -4.84
N PHE A 87 -3.76 -0.61 -5.14
CA PHE A 87 -3.56 -1.98 -4.69
C PHE A 87 -3.10 -2.92 -5.82
N PRO A 88 -2.27 -3.93 -5.47
CA PRO A 88 -1.61 -4.14 -4.19
C PRO A 88 -0.52 -3.11 -3.91
N GLY A 89 -0.35 -2.72 -2.62
CA GLY A 89 0.65 -1.71 -2.27
C GLY A 89 0.65 -1.31 -0.79
N PRO A 90 1.54 -0.38 -0.38
CA PRO A 90 1.71 0.05 1.01
C PRO A 90 0.66 1.09 1.41
N PHE A 91 -0.58 0.84 1.07
CA PHE A 91 -1.72 1.69 1.37
C PHE A 91 -2.67 1.02 2.36
N THR A 92 -3.43 1.83 3.07
CA THR A 92 -4.59 1.43 3.86
C THR A 92 -5.73 2.35 3.46
N ILE A 93 -6.79 1.78 2.89
CA ILE A 93 -7.97 2.53 2.49
C ILE A 93 -9.04 2.32 3.54
N VAL A 94 -9.47 3.42 4.16
CA VAL A 94 -10.55 3.42 5.15
C VAL A 94 -11.87 3.56 4.38
N SER A 95 -12.77 2.62 4.63
CA SER A 95 -14.10 2.55 4.03
C SER A 95 -15.14 2.22 5.09
N LYS A 96 -16.42 2.37 4.78
CA LYS A 96 -17.51 2.03 5.68
C LYS A 96 -17.54 0.52 5.92
N GLY A 97 -17.48 0.08 7.17
CA GLY A 97 -17.49 -1.33 7.58
C GLY A 97 -18.88 -1.95 7.46
N LYS A 98 -18.90 -3.25 7.22
CA LYS A 98 -20.12 -4.08 7.19
C LYS A 98 -20.36 -4.84 8.51
N HIS A 99 -19.64 -4.48 9.56
CA HIS A 99 -19.74 -5.07 10.90
C HIS A 99 -19.54 -6.60 10.94
N LYS A 100 -18.72 -7.13 10.02
CA LYS A 100 -18.40 -8.57 9.94
C LYS A 100 -17.11 -8.95 10.68
N VAL A 101 -16.48 -8.02 11.36
CA VAL A 101 -15.31 -8.25 12.22
C VAL A 101 -15.69 -8.12 13.69
N PHE A 102 -14.89 -8.71 14.58
CA PHE A 102 -15.16 -8.64 16.00
C PHE A 102 -14.99 -7.21 16.55
N LYS A 103 -15.78 -6.88 17.57
CA LYS A 103 -15.76 -5.57 18.24
C LYS A 103 -14.34 -5.15 18.64
N GLY A 104 -13.96 -3.91 18.30
CA GLY A 104 -12.64 -3.33 18.56
C GLY A 104 -11.67 -3.43 17.36
N ILE A 105 -12.09 -3.99 16.23
CA ILE A 105 -11.37 -3.94 14.96
C ILE A 105 -11.81 -2.72 14.15
N GLU A 106 -13.12 -2.54 13.93
CA GLU A 106 -13.66 -1.30 13.36
C GLU A 106 -13.48 -0.12 14.30
N ALA A 107 -13.42 1.08 13.75
CA ALA A 107 -13.50 2.32 14.50
C ALA A 107 -14.91 2.51 15.09
N GLU A 108 -15.03 3.40 16.08
CA GLU A 108 -16.33 3.73 16.70
C GLU A 108 -17.34 4.31 15.70
N ASN A 109 -16.86 4.99 14.66
CA ASN A 109 -17.70 5.51 13.58
C ASN A 109 -18.06 4.45 12.53
N GLY A 110 -17.81 3.17 12.78
CA GLY A 110 -18.15 2.06 11.88
C GLY A 110 -17.26 1.95 10.63
N THR A 111 -16.06 2.53 10.65
CA THR A 111 -15.14 2.43 9.51
C THR A 111 -14.08 1.35 9.71
N LEU A 112 -13.61 0.76 8.61
CA LEU A 112 -12.58 -0.28 8.59
C LEU A 112 -11.49 0.06 7.57
N GLY A 113 -10.23 -0.04 7.98
CA GLY A 113 -9.09 0.11 7.09
C GLY A 113 -8.74 -1.19 6.41
N ILE A 114 -8.72 -1.20 5.08
CA ILE A 114 -8.37 -2.36 4.26
C ILE A 114 -6.98 -2.19 3.66
N ARG A 115 -6.22 -3.27 3.61
CA ARG A 115 -4.94 -3.39 2.91
C ARG A 115 -4.99 -4.58 1.96
N ILE A 116 -4.40 -4.41 0.77
CA ILE A 116 -3.98 -5.51 -0.10
C ILE A 116 -2.47 -5.33 -0.26
N PRO A 117 -1.65 -5.96 0.61
CA PRO A 117 -0.21 -5.72 0.64
C PRO A 117 0.48 -6.35 -0.56
N ASP A 118 1.51 -5.68 -1.09
CA ASP A 118 2.40 -6.27 -2.10
C ASP A 118 3.46 -7.15 -1.40
N ASN A 119 2.99 -8.21 -0.76
CA ASN A 119 3.83 -9.16 -0.05
C ASN A 119 3.30 -10.59 -0.25
N LYS A 120 4.05 -11.38 -0.99
CA LYS A 120 3.67 -12.75 -1.33
C LYS A 120 3.32 -13.61 -0.12
N TYR A 121 4.04 -13.48 0.98
CA TYR A 121 3.81 -14.32 2.16
C TYR A 121 2.52 -13.96 2.89
N ILE A 122 2.14 -12.67 2.93
CA ILE A 122 0.86 -12.26 3.48
C ILE A 122 -0.28 -12.73 2.57
N ILE A 123 -0.14 -12.56 1.27
CA ILE A 123 -1.14 -13.02 0.29
C ILE A 123 -1.33 -14.53 0.40
N ASP A 124 -0.25 -15.32 0.45
CA ASP A 124 -0.33 -16.77 0.62
C ASP A 124 -0.96 -17.16 1.97
N LEU A 125 -0.69 -16.40 3.05
CA LEU A 125 -1.30 -16.62 4.38
C LEU A 125 -2.81 -16.38 4.35
N VAL A 126 -3.24 -15.22 3.82
CA VAL A 126 -4.66 -14.84 3.71
C VAL A 126 -5.40 -15.81 2.81
N LYS A 127 -4.82 -16.15 1.64
CA LYS A 127 -5.37 -17.14 0.71
C LYS A 127 -5.59 -18.50 1.37
N LYS A 128 -4.59 -18.98 2.13
CA LYS A 128 -4.66 -20.27 2.80
C LYS A 128 -5.59 -20.28 3.99
N LEU A 129 -5.72 -19.16 4.69
CA LEU A 129 -6.66 -18.96 5.79
C LEU A 129 -8.11 -18.87 5.29
N GLY A 130 -8.33 -18.35 4.06
CA GLY A 130 -9.64 -18.07 3.49
C GLY A 130 -10.36 -16.90 4.19
N ARG A 131 -9.63 -16.09 4.97
CA ARG A 131 -10.15 -14.97 5.77
C ARG A 131 -9.10 -13.87 5.87
N PRO A 132 -9.49 -12.61 6.16
CA PRO A 132 -8.54 -11.55 6.43
C PRO A 132 -7.72 -11.81 7.69
N ILE A 133 -6.62 -11.10 7.82
CA ILE A 133 -5.84 -11.01 9.05
C ILE A 133 -5.73 -9.55 9.48
N THR A 134 -5.57 -9.29 10.78
CA THR A 134 -5.22 -7.94 11.22
C THR A 134 -3.84 -7.54 10.71
N ALA A 135 -3.68 -6.26 10.31
CA ALA A 135 -2.44 -5.71 9.76
C ALA A 135 -1.97 -4.48 10.57
N THR A 136 -1.92 -4.63 11.87
CA THR A 136 -1.39 -3.57 12.77
C THR A 136 0.09 -3.82 13.06
N SER A 137 0.89 -2.75 13.15
CA SER A 137 2.33 -2.86 13.42
C SER A 137 2.64 -3.63 14.71
N ALA A 138 3.70 -4.44 14.68
CA ALA A 138 4.19 -5.18 15.83
C ALA A 138 4.94 -4.24 16.79
N ASN A 139 4.17 -3.55 17.64
CA ASN A 139 4.62 -2.67 18.71
C ASN A 139 3.52 -2.53 19.76
N LEU A 140 3.89 -2.04 20.95
CA LEU A 140 2.90 -1.52 21.89
C LEU A 140 2.32 -0.19 21.36
N SER A 141 1.08 0.13 21.72
CA SER A 141 0.43 1.37 21.28
C SER A 141 1.28 2.60 21.64
N GLY A 142 1.41 3.52 20.69
CA GLY A 142 2.22 4.75 20.85
C GLY A 142 3.73 4.55 20.66
N ARG A 143 4.22 3.33 20.46
CA ARG A 143 5.63 3.08 20.17
C ARG A 143 5.91 3.01 18.68
N THR A 144 7.16 3.26 18.28
CA THR A 144 7.61 3.14 16.89
C THR A 144 7.49 1.70 16.37
N PRO A 145 7.23 1.52 15.07
CA PRO A 145 7.25 0.20 14.43
C PRO A 145 8.62 -0.48 14.53
N ASN A 146 8.62 -1.82 14.48
CA ASN A 146 9.83 -2.63 14.54
C ASN A 146 10.14 -3.29 13.19
N TYR A 147 11.43 -3.29 12.83
CA TYR A 147 11.97 -3.84 11.59
C TYR A 147 12.76 -5.13 11.79
N SER A 148 12.88 -5.60 13.02
CA SER A 148 13.48 -6.90 13.36
C SER A 148 12.82 -7.49 14.61
N ILE A 149 12.86 -8.81 14.71
CA ILE A 149 12.31 -9.52 15.88
C ILE A 149 13.06 -9.14 17.15
N VAL A 150 14.36 -8.95 17.08
CA VAL A 150 15.18 -8.51 18.23
C VAL A 150 14.69 -7.16 18.76
N SER A 151 14.51 -6.16 17.88
CA SER A 151 14.01 -4.84 18.30
C SER A 151 12.58 -4.88 18.83
N PHE A 152 11.76 -5.79 18.29
CA PHE A 152 10.39 -6.00 18.76
C PHE A 152 10.33 -6.60 20.14
N LEU A 153 11.12 -7.64 20.41
CA LEU A 153 11.08 -8.38 21.69
C LEU A 153 11.76 -7.63 22.84
N ARG A 154 12.76 -6.79 22.54
CA ARG A 154 13.58 -6.11 23.54
C ARG A 154 12.77 -5.29 24.58
N PRO A 155 11.78 -4.47 24.19
CA PRO A 155 11.00 -3.66 25.14
C PRO A 155 9.84 -4.42 25.79
N LEU A 156 9.60 -5.68 25.45
CA LEU A 156 8.45 -6.43 25.94
C LEU A 156 8.73 -7.09 27.29
N SER A 157 7.78 -6.99 28.22
CA SER A 157 7.78 -7.77 29.45
C SER A 157 7.56 -9.26 29.15
N GLU A 158 7.98 -10.14 30.06
CA GLU A 158 7.76 -11.58 29.93
C GLU A 158 6.27 -11.94 29.82
N LYS A 159 5.40 -11.21 30.51
CA LYS A 159 3.94 -11.36 30.36
C LYS A 159 3.51 -11.13 28.90
N LYS A 160 3.98 -10.06 28.25
CA LYS A 160 3.65 -9.73 26.84
C LYS A 160 4.26 -10.75 25.87
N LYS A 161 5.50 -11.20 26.10
CA LYS A 161 6.12 -12.25 25.28
C LYS A 161 5.32 -13.55 25.32
N LYS A 162 4.80 -13.96 26.49
CA LYS A 162 3.95 -15.15 26.64
C LYS A 162 2.63 -15.07 25.90
N MET A 163 2.14 -13.87 25.58
CA MET A 163 0.92 -13.69 24.78
C MET A 163 1.12 -13.99 23.30
N ILE A 164 2.37 -14.00 22.81
CA ILE A 164 2.68 -14.27 21.40
C ILE A 164 2.80 -15.79 21.24
N ASP A 165 2.00 -16.36 20.34
CA ASP A 165 2.01 -17.80 20.10
C ASP A 165 3.09 -18.20 19.09
N LEU A 166 3.26 -17.38 18.04
CA LEU A 166 4.19 -17.63 16.95
C LEU A 166 4.84 -16.34 16.46
N ILE A 167 6.12 -16.40 16.20
CA ILE A 167 6.88 -15.37 15.47
C ILE A 167 7.42 -15.99 14.19
N VAL A 168 7.12 -15.36 13.07
CA VAL A 168 7.71 -15.67 11.76
C VAL A 168 8.80 -14.65 11.50
N ASP A 169 10.05 -15.09 11.54
CA ASP A 169 11.23 -14.24 11.36
C ASP A 169 11.68 -14.24 9.90
N ALA A 170 11.73 -13.06 9.30
CA ALA A 170 12.29 -12.80 7.97
C ALA A 170 13.58 -11.96 8.04
N GLY A 171 14.21 -11.91 9.23
CA GLY A 171 15.38 -11.07 9.46
C GLY A 171 15.03 -9.58 9.60
N LYS A 172 15.99 -8.74 9.21
CA LYS A 172 15.81 -7.28 9.26
C LYS A 172 15.08 -6.80 8.00
N LEU A 173 13.89 -6.25 8.18
CA LEU A 173 13.12 -5.63 7.11
C LEU A 173 13.72 -4.28 6.69
N PRO A 174 13.48 -3.84 5.45
CA PRO A 174 13.79 -2.47 5.01
C PRO A 174 13.12 -1.44 5.93
N ARG A 175 13.75 -0.27 6.11
CA ARG A 175 13.18 0.82 6.92
C ARG A 175 12.18 1.65 6.11
N ASN A 176 11.07 1.03 5.77
CA ASN A 176 9.94 1.71 5.14
C ASN A 176 9.04 2.33 6.22
N LYS A 177 8.43 3.48 5.93
CA LYS A 177 7.37 3.99 6.80
C LYS A 177 6.16 3.04 6.78
N PRO A 178 5.31 3.06 7.82
CA PRO A 178 4.04 2.37 7.76
C PRO A 178 3.18 2.85 6.58
N SER A 179 2.20 2.04 6.18
CA SER A 179 1.32 2.35 5.03
C SER A 179 0.74 3.77 5.08
N THR A 180 0.61 4.38 3.91
CA THR A 180 -0.23 5.58 3.74
C THR A 180 -1.68 5.21 4.06
N VAL A 181 -2.35 6.01 4.90
CA VAL A 181 -3.76 5.79 5.27
C VAL A 181 -4.61 6.85 4.61
N ILE A 182 -5.56 6.41 3.79
CA ILE A 182 -6.46 7.25 3.02
C ILE A 182 -7.89 6.98 3.50
N ASP A 183 -8.61 8.02 3.88
CA ASP A 183 -10.05 7.96 4.14
C ASP A 183 -10.80 8.18 2.83
N ALA A 184 -11.57 7.18 2.43
CA ALA A 184 -12.40 7.18 1.23
C ALA A 184 -13.88 6.93 1.57
N THR A 185 -14.29 7.25 2.79
CA THR A 185 -15.68 7.08 3.25
C THR A 185 -16.63 8.12 2.65
N GLU A 186 -16.10 9.29 2.32
CA GLU A 186 -16.85 10.42 1.78
C GLU A 186 -16.41 10.73 0.33
N SER A 187 -17.09 11.69 -0.29
CA SER A 187 -16.73 12.17 -1.63
C SER A 187 -15.37 12.86 -1.67
N GLU A 188 -14.96 13.51 -0.57
CA GLU A 188 -13.63 14.11 -0.42
C GLU A 188 -12.65 13.10 0.18
N ILE A 189 -11.57 12.83 -0.55
CA ILE A 189 -10.51 11.91 -0.11
C ILE A 189 -9.59 12.64 0.88
N LYS A 190 -9.38 12.04 2.06
CA LYS A 190 -8.49 12.59 3.10
C LYS A 190 -7.32 11.66 3.39
N VAL A 191 -6.09 12.19 3.37
CA VAL A 191 -4.91 11.43 3.79
C VAL A 191 -4.75 11.56 5.31
N LEU A 192 -5.08 10.49 6.04
CA LEU A 192 -5.00 10.46 7.51
C LEU A 192 -3.58 10.23 8.02
N ARG A 193 -2.74 9.55 7.25
CA ARG A 193 -1.33 9.29 7.57
C ARG A 193 -0.53 9.14 6.29
N ARG A 194 0.61 9.82 6.20
CA ARG A 194 1.56 9.67 5.08
C ARG A 194 2.60 8.60 5.41
N GLY A 195 2.69 7.59 4.57
CA GLY A 195 3.75 6.58 4.54
C GLY A 195 4.85 6.95 3.54
N ASP A 196 5.71 5.99 3.22
CA ASP A 196 6.55 6.09 2.04
C ASP A 196 5.69 5.66 0.84
N LEU A 197 5.44 6.57 -0.07
CA LEU A 197 5.04 6.19 -1.42
C LEU A 197 6.24 5.44 -1.98
N ILE A 198 6.09 4.18 -2.29
CA ILE A 198 7.18 3.25 -2.60
C ILE A 198 8.19 3.91 -3.52
N THR A 199 9.36 4.11 -3.01
CA THR A 199 10.54 4.08 -3.85
C THR A 199 10.93 2.62 -3.96
N GLY A 200 10.89 2.06 -5.16
CA GLY A 200 11.50 0.76 -5.42
C GLY A 200 12.93 0.73 -4.84
N SER A 201 13.44 -0.42 -4.56
CA SER A 201 14.68 -0.71 -3.82
C SER A 201 15.98 -0.07 -4.33
N THR A 202 15.93 0.91 -5.23
CA THR A 202 17.10 1.63 -5.75
C THR A 202 16.88 3.13 -5.68
N THR A 203 17.39 3.76 -4.64
CA THR A 203 17.53 5.22 -4.60
C THR A 203 18.67 5.61 -5.54
N GLN A 204 18.38 6.45 -6.53
CA GLN A 204 19.38 7.11 -7.36
C GLN A 204 19.35 8.61 -7.07
N THR A 205 20.50 9.19 -6.78
CA THR A 205 20.63 10.62 -6.54
C THR A 205 21.14 11.28 -7.82
N PHE A 206 20.44 12.31 -8.27
CA PHE A 206 20.83 13.14 -9.39
C PHE A 206 20.99 14.59 -8.90
N ILE A 207 22.02 15.27 -9.38
CA ILE A 207 22.21 16.70 -9.14
C ILE A 207 21.86 17.42 -10.43
N SER A 208 20.95 18.40 -10.35
CA SER A 208 20.57 19.26 -11.46
C SER A 208 20.86 20.71 -11.12
N LYS A 209 21.60 21.38 -11.99
CA LYS A 209 21.95 22.80 -11.87
C LYS A 209 21.25 23.66 -12.93
N SER A 210 20.43 23.06 -13.79
CA SER A 210 19.73 23.76 -14.86
C SER A 210 18.46 23.01 -15.28
N GLU A 211 17.51 23.71 -15.92
CA GLU A 211 16.32 23.10 -16.52
C GLU A 211 16.67 22.03 -17.56
N LYS A 212 17.75 22.25 -18.33
CA LYS A 212 18.24 21.28 -19.33
C LYS A 212 18.72 19.98 -18.67
N GLU A 213 19.40 20.06 -17.53
CA GLU A 213 19.83 18.88 -16.77
C GLU A 213 18.62 18.16 -16.14
N THR A 214 17.66 18.91 -15.60
CA THR A 214 16.41 18.34 -15.11
C THR A 214 15.67 17.60 -16.23
N GLY A 215 15.68 18.13 -17.46
CA GLY A 215 15.11 17.46 -18.62
C GLY A 215 15.77 16.12 -18.94
N LYS A 216 17.10 16.02 -18.89
CA LYS A 216 17.85 14.77 -19.09
C LYS A 216 17.52 13.74 -17.99
N ILE A 217 17.38 14.20 -16.75
CA ILE A 217 17.01 13.35 -15.63
C ILE A 217 15.57 12.82 -15.83
N ALA A 218 14.63 13.67 -16.24
CA ALA A 218 13.26 13.28 -16.55
C ALA A 218 13.21 12.22 -17.66
N GLU A 219 13.99 12.41 -18.74
CA GLU A 219 14.10 11.44 -19.83
C GLU A 219 14.63 10.08 -19.36
N PHE A 220 15.70 10.10 -18.57
CA PHE A 220 16.28 8.87 -18.01
C PHE A 220 15.26 8.12 -17.12
N ILE A 221 14.59 8.83 -16.23
CA ILE A 221 13.60 8.25 -15.31
C ILE A 221 12.41 7.69 -16.10
N LEU A 222 11.91 8.42 -17.09
CA LEU A 222 10.80 7.97 -17.93
C LEU A 222 11.17 6.69 -18.69
N LYS A 223 12.34 6.67 -19.37
CA LYS A 223 12.82 5.48 -20.09
C LYS A 223 12.94 4.27 -19.17
N LYS A 224 13.50 4.45 -17.97
CA LYS A 224 13.65 3.38 -16.97
C LYS A 224 12.29 2.88 -16.49
N SER A 225 11.35 3.76 -16.23
CA SER A 225 9.99 3.40 -15.79
C SER A 225 9.25 2.63 -16.88
N LEU A 226 9.37 3.03 -18.14
CA LEU A 226 8.77 2.33 -19.28
C LEU A 226 9.43 0.96 -19.55
N SER A 227 10.73 0.80 -19.28
CA SER A 227 11.43 -0.49 -19.47
C SER A 227 11.06 -1.55 -18.44
N VAL A 228 10.70 -1.14 -17.22
CA VAL A 228 10.24 -2.04 -16.15
C VAL A 228 8.81 -2.54 -16.41
N THR A 229 8.05 -1.81 -17.19
CA THR A 229 6.67 -2.14 -17.57
C THR A 229 6.56 -2.94 -18.86
N LYS A 230 7.66 -3.53 -19.39
CA LYS A 230 7.56 -4.43 -20.56
C LYS A 230 6.61 -5.56 -20.22
N PRO A 231 5.45 -5.67 -20.89
CA PRO A 231 4.58 -6.81 -20.71
C PRO A 231 5.30 -8.00 -21.36
N THR A 232 5.69 -8.99 -20.55
CA THR A 232 5.76 -10.35 -21.04
C THR A 232 4.32 -10.72 -21.37
N LEU A 233 4.01 -10.79 -22.65
CA LEU A 233 2.70 -11.21 -23.12
C LEU A 233 2.31 -12.56 -22.49
N PRO A 234 1.25 -12.57 -21.70
CA PRO A 234 0.26 -13.59 -21.82
C PRO A 234 -1.10 -12.95 -22.07
N SER A 235 -1.80 -13.44 -23.10
CA SER A 235 -3.23 -13.32 -23.39
C SER A 235 -3.95 -12.02 -22.99
N LEU A 236 -4.44 -11.34 -24.00
CA LEU A 236 -5.34 -10.17 -24.01
C LEU A 236 -6.72 -10.46 -23.36
N GLU A 237 -6.74 -11.00 -22.16
CA GLU A 237 -7.96 -11.14 -21.38
C GLU A 237 -7.83 -10.32 -20.09
N LYS A 238 -8.47 -9.14 -20.09
CA LYS A 238 -8.81 -8.30 -18.91
C LYS A 238 -7.65 -7.89 -17.97
N GLY A 239 -6.50 -7.50 -18.48
CA GLY A 239 -5.40 -6.94 -17.69
C GLY A 239 -5.26 -5.43 -17.92
N GLY A 240 -5.75 -4.60 -17.01
CA GLY A 240 -5.54 -3.16 -17.04
C GLY A 240 -4.04 -2.82 -16.99
N PHE A 241 -3.60 -1.83 -17.77
CA PHE A 241 -2.25 -1.29 -17.70
C PHE A 241 -2.00 -0.73 -16.29
N LYS A 242 -0.88 -1.11 -15.66
CA LYS A 242 -0.47 -0.49 -14.40
C LYS A 242 -0.07 0.95 -14.68
N PRO A 243 -0.69 1.96 -14.05
CA PRO A 243 -0.31 3.34 -14.24
C PRO A 243 1.10 3.59 -13.68
N ILE A 244 1.87 4.43 -14.35
CA ILE A 244 3.13 4.94 -13.81
C ILE A 244 2.80 6.24 -13.08
N ILE A 245 3.10 6.29 -11.78
CA ILE A 245 2.85 7.46 -10.94
C ILE A 245 4.20 8.07 -10.56
N PHE A 246 4.43 9.33 -10.93
CA PHE A 246 5.55 10.13 -10.45
C PHE A 246 5.07 11.02 -9.31
N ALA A 247 5.45 10.68 -8.08
CA ALA A 247 5.20 11.54 -6.92
C ALA A 247 6.39 12.48 -6.71
N LEU A 248 6.18 13.79 -6.88
CA LEU A 248 7.22 14.81 -6.74
C LEU A 248 7.03 15.56 -5.42
N THR A 249 8.02 15.49 -4.54
CA THR A 249 8.04 16.19 -3.25
C THR A 249 9.24 17.11 -3.16
N GLY A 250 9.16 18.17 -2.37
CA GLY A 250 10.26 19.11 -2.12
C GLY A 250 9.78 20.56 -2.05
N ASP A 251 10.66 21.44 -1.62
CA ASP A 251 10.38 22.85 -1.38
C ASP A 251 9.94 23.63 -2.64
N LEU A 252 9.35 24.81 -2.42
CA LEU A 252 9.01 25.71 -3.51
C LEU A 252 10.26 26.07 -4.31
N GLY A 253 10.19 26.03 -5.65
CA GLY A 253 11.31 26.32 -6.51
C GLY A 253 12.31 25.18 -6.76
N CYS A 254 12.18 24.01 -6.13
CA CYS A 254 13.10 22.87 -6.30
C CYS A 254 13.02 22.15 -7.65
N GLY A 255 12.25 22.68 -8.62
CA GLY A 255 12.23 22.15 -9.99
C GLY A 255 11.13 21.12 -10.30
N LYS A 256 10.18 20.84 -9.41
CA LYS A 256 9.07 19.90 -9.65
C LYS A 256 8.32 20.16 -10.96
N THR A 257 7.94 21.41 -11.17
CA THR A 257 7.22 21.85 -12.38
C THR A 257 8.07 21.69 -13.63
N VAL A 258 9.38 21.96 -13.55
CA VAL A 258 10.32 21.77 -14.65
C VAL A 258 10.41 20.28 -15.00
N PHE A 259 10.53 19.40 -14.02
CA PHE A 259 10.53 17.96 -14.22
C PHE A 259 9.23 17.50 -14.91
N SER A 260 8.07 17.93 -14.40
CA SER A 260 6.77 17.57 -14.97
C SER A 260 6.57 18.05 -16.41
N ARG A 261 7.02 19.28 -16.74
CA ARG A 261 7.01 19.79 -18.12
C ARG A 261 7.83 18.92 -19.05
N ASN A 262 9.02 18.51 -18.61
CA ASN A 262 9.85 17.64 -19.42
C ASN A 262 9.23 16.26 -19.62
N ILE A 263 8.63 15.65 -18.59
CA ILE A 263 7.90 14.39 -18.73
C ILE A 263 6.74 14.56 -19.72
N GLY A 264 5.91 15.61 -19.60
CA GLY A 264 4.82 15.86 -20.51
C GLY A 264 5.29 16.09 -21.95
N TYR A 265 6.34 16.88 -22.16
CA TYR A 265 6.95 17.08 -23.47
C TYR A 265 7.41 15.76 -24.10
N LEU A 266 8.12 14.92 -23.31
CA LEU A 266 8.59 13.61 -23.74
C LEU A 266 7.42 12.65 -24.07
N LEU A 267 6.26 12.81 -23.46
CA LEU A 267 5.03 12.07 -23.75
C LEU A 267 4.20 12.69 -24.86
N GLY A 268 4.65 13.78 -25.47
CA GLY A 268 3.97 14.45 -26.57
C GLY A 268 2.78 15.33 -26.18
N VAL A 269 2.67 15.71 -24.90
CA VAL A 269 1.67 16.67 -24.43
C VAL A 269 1.93 18.02 -25.05
N LYS A 270 0.92 18.59 -25.74
CA LYS A 270 1.02 19.89 -26.42
C LYS A 270 0.62 21.08 -25.54
N GLU A 271 -0.15 20.81 -24.51
CA GLU A 271 -0.63 21.83 -23.59
C GLU A 271 0.49 22.28 -22.65
N LYS A 272 0.43 23.56 -22.23
CA LYS A 272 1.38 24.12 -21.27
C LYS A 272 1.16 23.53 -19.88
N ILE A 273 2.09 22.73 -19.39
CA ILE A 273 2.03 22.18 -18.03
C ILE A 273 2.41 23.28 -17.03
N THR A 274 1.47 23.61 -16.16
CA THR A 274 1.60 24.64 -15.12
C THR A 274 1.63 24.01 -13.74
N SER A 275 2.15 24.76 -12.75
CA SER A 275 2.10 24.32 -11.35
C SER A 275 0.65 24.37 -10.85
N PRO A 276 0.13 23.30 -10.22
CA PRO A 276 -1.22 23.31 -9.64
C PRO A 276 -1.22 24.02 -8.28
N THR A 277 -0.87 25.31 -8.24
CA THR A 277 -0.78 26.08 -6.99
C THR A 277 -2.12 26.19 -6.25
N PHE A 278 -3.24 25.97 -6.94
CA PHE A 278 -4.61 26.11 -6.41
C PHE A 278 -5.56 25.00 -6.85
N VAL A 279 -5.08 23.93 -7.51
CA VAL A 279 -5.87 22.81 -8.01
C VAL A 279 -5.27 21.50 -7.48
N ILE A 280 -6.12 20.52 -7.20
CA ILE A 280 -5.69 19.23 -6.64
C ILE A 280 -4.91 18.42 -7.66
N TYR A 281 -5.27 18.51 -8.95
CA TYR A 281 -4.56 17.86 -10.06
C TYR A 281 -4.90 18.55 -11.40
N ASN A 282 -4.03 18.33 -12.39
CA ASN A 282 -4.27 18.70 -13.78
C ASN A 282 -4.18 17.46 -14.67
N GLU A 283 -5.10 17.32 -15.60
CA GLU A 283 -5.12 16.26 -16.61
C GLU A 283 -4.62 16.78 -17.96
N TYR A 284 -3.78 15.99 -18.63
CA TYR A 284 -3.26 16.31 -19.94
C TYR A 284 -3.43 15.11 -20.87
N LYS A 285 -3.91 15.36 -22.11
CA LYS A 285 -4.09 14.32 -23.13
C LYS A 285 -2.75 13.98 -23.80
N ILE A 286 -2.42 12.69 -23.84
CA ILE A 286 -1.24 12.21 -24.55
C ILE A 286 -1.66 11.79 -25.96
N PRO A 287 -1.00 12.28 -27.03
CA PRO A 287 -1.32 11.92 -28.41
C PRO A 287 -1.11 10.42 -28.65
N LEU A 288 -2.00 9.81 -29.44
CA LEU A 288 -1.96 8.38 -29.79
C LEU A 288 -0.70 7.95 -30.57
N SER A 289 0.04 8.89 -31.13
CA SER A 289 1.25 8.65 -31.93
C SER A 289 2.49 8.30 -31.09
N PHE A 290 2.40 8.38 -29.76
CA PHE A 290 3.57 8.15 -28.90
C PHE A 290 3.71 6.68 -28.53
N GLY A 291 4.59 5.95 -29.24
CA GLY A 291 5.23 4.70 -28.77
C GLY A 291 4.37 3.44 -28.61
N HIS A 292 3.15 3.39 -29.17
CA HIS A 292 2.32 2.19 -29.14
C HIS A 292 2.19 1.55 -30.53
N PRO A 293 2.34 0.22 -30.64
CA PRO A 293 1.89 -0.47 -31.84
C PRO A 293 0.38 -0.24 -32.04
N PRO A 294 -0.12 -0.10 -33.27
CA PRO A 294 -1.53 0.11 -33.53
C PRO A 294 -2.33 -1.09 -33.00
N LEU A 295 -3.14 -0.86 -31.98
CA LEU A 295 -4.13 -1.85 -31.54
C LEU A 295 -5.23 -1.90 -32.60
N THR A 296 -5.19 -2.97 -33.39
CA THR A 296 -6.16 -3.30 -34.41
C THR A 296 -7.51 -3.66 -33.81
N LYS A 297 -8.57 -3.07 -34.41
CA LYS A 297 -9.97 -3.53 -34.46
C LYS A 297 -10.74 -3.63 -33.12
N GLY A 298 -11.52 -2.60 -32.86
CA GLY A 298 -12.55 -2.57 -31.83
C GLY A 298 -12.56 -1.20 -31.16
N GLY A 299 -13.21 -0.22 -31.77
CA GLY A 299 -13.23 1.21 -31.43
C GLY A 299 -13.66 1.55 -30.00
N GLU A 300 -12.75 1.50 -29.05
CA GLU A 300 -12.84 2.30 -27.84
C GLU A 300 -11.47 2.89 -27.52
N ASN A 301 -11.34 4.19 -27.79
CA ASN A 301 -10.19 5.02 -27.47
C ASN A 301 -10.25 5.39 -26.00
N VAL A 302 -9.49 4.71 -25.13
CA VAL A 302 -9.25 5.23 -23.79
C VAL A 302 -7.78 4.99 -23.42
N LYS A 303 -6.99 6.06 -23.46
CA LYS A 303 -5.70 6.09 -22.77
C LYS A 303 -5.51 7.46 -22.17
N ASN A 304 -6.02 7.62 -20.98
CA ASN A 304 -5.66 8.74 -20.12
C ASN A 304 -4.45 8.33 -19.29
N PHE A 305 -3.32 9.01 -19.52
CA PHE A 305 -2.20 8.98 -18.59
C PHE A 305 -2.35 10.16 -17.64
N TYR A 306 -2.28 9.91 -16.36
CA TYR A 306 -2.36 10.96 -15.36
C TYR A 306 -0.97 11.23 -14.80
N ILE A 307 -0.54 12.48 -14.84
CA ILE A 307 0.62 12.95 -14.09
C ILE A 307 0.08 13.57 -12.81
N LEU A 308 0.14 12.83 -11.71
CA LEU A 308 -0.21 13.37 -10.41
C LEU A 308 1.00 14.16 -9.88
N ILE A 309 0.91 15.50 -9.90
CA ILE A 309 1.92 16.38 -9.31
C ILE A 309 1.43 16.72 -7.91
N TYR A 310 2.02 16.11 -6.91
CA TYR A 310 1.79 16.47 -5.52
C TYR A 310 2.73 17.62 -5.15
N ILE A 311 2.17 18.76 -4.75
CA ILE A 311 2.91 19.91 -4.23
C ILE A 311 2.58 20.02 -2.75
N ASP A 312 3.62 19.88 -1.89
CA ASP A 312 3.54 20.30 -0.49
C ASP A 312 3.52 21.82 -0.40
#